data_2e4f128b19836f07b57d5835f146914b
#
_entry.id   2e4f128b19836f07b57d5835f146914b
#
_cell.length_a   1.000
_cell.length_b   1.000
_cell.length_c   1.000
_cell.angle_alpha   90.00
_cell.angle_beta   90.00
_cell.angle_gamma   90.00
#
_symmetry.space_group_name_H-M   'P 1'
#
loop_
_entity.id
_entity.type
_entity.pdbx_description
1 polymer ?
#
loop_
_entity_poly.entity_id
_entity_poly.type
_entity_poly.pdbx_seq_one_letter_code
_entity_poly.pdbx_strand_id
1 'polypeptide(L)'
;MAHRAGARALIDGAQSVSHMRVNVQEIDADFFVFSGHKLFGPTGIGVVYGKRDLLEDMPPWQGGGNMIADVTFERTVFQAPPNRFEAGTGNIADAAGLGAAIDYVTRVGIENIGR
;
A
#
# COMPACT_ATOMS: atom_id res chain seq x y z
N MET A 1 5.30 17.66 12.28
CA MET A 1 4.27 18.48 12.98
C MET A 1 3.13 17.61 13.49
N ALA A 2 2.53 16.74 12.68
CA ALA A 2 1.40 15.88 13.08
C ALA A 2 1.67 15.07 14.35
N HIS A 3 2.74 14.30 14.39
CA HIS A 3 3.10 13.44 15.53
C HIS A 3 3.29 14.23 16.84
N ARG A 4 3.85 15.45 16.78
CA ARG A 4 3.96 16.31 17.97
C ARG A 4 2.62 16.77 18.54
N ALA A 5 1.57 16.70 17.73
CA ALA A 5 0.19 16.98 18.12
C ALA A 5 -0.61 15.71 18.42
N GLY A 6 0.05 14.54 18.45
CA GLY A 6 -0.61 13.24 18.67
C GLY A 6 -1.42 12.72 17.47
N ALA A 7 -1.29 13.36 16.28
CA ALA A 7 -2.02 12.94 15.09
C ALA A 7 -1.20 11.98 14.22
N ARG A 8 -1.88 11.07 13.52
CA ARG A 8 -1.29 10.21 12.50
C ARG A 8 -1.13 10.97 11.18
N ALA A 9 -0.15 10.56 10.38
CA ALA A 9 0.16 11.15 9.09
C ALA A 9 -0.06 10.15 7.96
N LEU A 10 -1.04 10.40 7.09
CA LEU A 10 -1.19 9.73 5.81
C LEU A 10 -0.69 10.66 4.71
N ILE A 11 0.21 10.14 3.87
CA ILE A 11 0.81 10.89 2.76
C ILE A 11 0.32 10.30 1.44
N ASP A 12 -0.28 11.14 0.61
CA ASP A 12 -0.57 10.79 -0.78
C ASP A 12 0.69 11.03 -1.63
N GLY A 13 1.31 9.92 -2.02
CA GLY A 13 2.53 9.92 -2.83
C GLY A 13 2.28 9.75 -4.33
N ALA A 14 1.03 9.84 -4.79
CA ALA A 14 0.68 9.55 -6.18
C ALA A 14 1.51 10.35 -7.19
N GLN A 15 1.84 11.60 -6.89
CA GLN A 15 2.66 12.43 -7.76
C GLN A 15 4.17 12.35 -7.46
N SER A 16 4.56 11.77 -6.33
CA SER A 16 5.98 11.70 -5.92
C SER A 16 6.70 10.48 -6.49
N VAL A 17 6.02 9.32 -6.50
CA VAL A 17 6.66 8.01 -6.76
C VAL A 17 7.30 7.87 -8.13
N SER A 18 6.89 8.66 -9.12
CA SER A 18 7.49 8.66 -10.46
C SER A 18 8.60 9.69 -10.65
N HIS A 19 8.79 10.62 -9.71
CA HIS A 19 9.69 11.76 -9.92
C HIS A 19 10.83 11.83 -8.91
N MET A 20 10.67 11.22 -7.75
CA MET A 20 11.68 11.28 -6.69
C MET A 20 11.76 9.98 -5.91
N ARG A 21 12.93 9.76 -5.32
CA ARG A 21 13.11 8.65 -4.39
C ARG A 21 12.31 8.91 -3.12
N VAL A 22 11.44 7.97 -2.77
CA VAL A 22 10.64 8.01 -1.55
C VAL A 22 11.19 6.99 -0.55
N ASN A 23 11.46 7.44 0.67
CA ASN A 23 11.78 6.58 1.80
C ASN A 23 10.74 6.85 2.91
N VAL A 24 9.78 5.94 3.07
CA VAL A 24 8.68 6.08 4.01
C VAL A 24 9.13 6.11 5.47
N GLN A 25 10.28 5.50 5.78
CA GLN A 25 10.86 5.51 7.12
C GLN A 25 11.51 6.87 7.46
N GLU A 26 12.24 7.46 6.51
CA GLU A 26 12.81 8.81 6.68
C GLU A 26 11.74 9.89 6.82
N ILE A 27 10.65 9.76 6.07
CA ILE A 27 9.50 10.67 6.16
C ILE A 27 8.74 10.46 7.48
N ASP A 28 8.91 9.29 8.11
CA ASP A 28 8.14 8.84 9.28
C ASP A 28 6.62 8.86 9.01
N ALA A 29 6.21 8.42 7.81
CA ALA A 29 4.81 8.29 7.45
C ALA A 29 4.16 7.15 8.24
N ASP A 30 2.97 7.39 8.79
CA ASP A 30 2.15 6.32 9.37
C ASP A 30 1.48 5.50 8.26
N PHE A 31 1.04 6.20 7.21
CA PHE A 31 0.53 5.61 5.96
C PHE A 31 1.09 6.37 4.76
N PHE A 32 1.35 5.64 3.67
CA PHE A 32 1.73 6.21 2.38
C PHE A 32 0.99 5.49 1.27
N VAL A 33 0.38 6.24 0.34
CA VAL A 33 -0.45 5.66 -0.71
C VAL A 33 -0.06 6.16 -2.08
N PHE A 34 -0.15 5.30 -3.09
CA PHE A 34 -0.04 5.71 -4.49
C PHE A 34 -0.76 4.74 -5.42
N SER A 35 -1.07 5.21 -6.62
CA SER A 35 -1.67 4.41 -7.68
C SER A 35 -0.62 3.91 -8.66
N GLY A 36 -0.73 2.65 -9.09
CA GLY A 36 0.26 1.99 -9.96
C GLY A 36 0.48 2.70 -11.28
N HIS A 37 -0.57 3.27 -11.88
CA HIS A 37 -0.44 4.01 -13.15
C HIS A 37 0.40 5.29 -13.04
N LYS A 38 0.57 5.84 -11.83
CA LYS A 38 1.46 6.98 -11.58
C LYS A 38 2.92 6.57 -11.52
N LEU A 39 3.20 5.27 -11.39
CA LEU A 39 4.55 4.69 -11.44
C LEU A 39 4.75 3.88 -12.75
N PHE A 40 4.18 4.35 -13.85
CA PHE A 40 4.23 3.71 -15.19
C PHE A 40 3.63 2.30 -15.25
N GLY A 41 2.89 1.90 -14.23
CA GLY A 41 2.19 0.62 -14.15
C GLY A 41 0.75 0.68 -14.67
N PRO A 42 0.01 -0.42 -14.53
CA PRO A 42 -1.40 -0.49 -14.90
C PRO A 42 -2.31 0.39 -14.03
N THR A 43 -3.53 0.64 -14.52
CA THR A 43 -4.53 1.50 -13.84
C THR A 43 -5.28 0.81 -12.70
N GLY A 44 -5.38 -0.51 -12.72
CA GLY A 44 -6.21 -1.30 -11.81
C GLY A 44 -5.54 -1.72 -10.51
N ILE A 45 -4.39 -1.14 -10.17
CA ILE A 45 -3.60 -1.51 -8.97
C ILE A 45 -3.07 -0.26 -8.27
N GLY A 46 -2.93 -0.33 -6.96
CA GLY A 46 -2.28 0.67 -6.13
C GLY A 46 -1.63 0.04 -4.91
N VAL A 47 -0.91 0.84 -4.16
CA VAL A 47 -0.17 0.40 -2.97
C VAL A 47 -0.53 1.27 -1.79
N VAL A 48 -0.75 0.63 -0.65
CA VAL A 48 -0.83 1.26 0.66
C VAL A 48 0.29 0.71 1.53
N TYR A 49 1.20 1.58 1.94
CA TYR A 49 2.11 1.29 3.04
C TYR A 49 1.44 1.73 4.35
N GLY A 50 1.58 0.94 5.40
CA GLY A 50 1.21 1.31 6.76
C GLY A 50 2.21 0.75 7.76
N LYS A 51 2.46 1.49 8.85
CA LYS A 51 3.26 0.98 9.98
C LYS A 51 2.57 -0.27 10.53
N ARG A 52 3.34 -1.31 10.79
CA ARG A 52 2.82 -2.63 11.14
C ARG A 52 1.95 -2.62 12.39
N ASP A 53 2.41 -1.97 13.43
CA ASP A 53 1.67 -1.80 14.70
C ASP A 53 0.30 -1.13 14.49
N LEU A 54 0.23 -0.13 13.65
CA LEU A 54 -1.02 0.54 13.31
C LEU A 54 -1.97 -0.39 12.53
N LEU A 55 -1.44 -1.13 11.56
CA LEU A 55 -2.24 -2.08 10.78
C LEU A 55 -2.75 -3.24 11.67
N GLU A 56 -1.96 -3.69 12.64
CA GLU A 56 -2.36 -4.72 13.59
C GLU A 56 -3.50 -4.27 14.51
N ASP A 57 -3.51 -3.01 14.92
CA ASP A 57 -4.54 -2.41 15.77
C ASP A 57 -5.83 -2.05 14.99
N MET A 58 -5.74 -1.89 13.67
CA MET A 58 -6.91 -1.50 12.86
C MET A 58 -7.85 -2.69 12.62
N PRO A 59 -9.17 -2.50 12.80
CA PRO A 59 -10.14 -3.49 12.35
C PRO A 59 -10.23 -3.52 10.82
N PRO A 60 -10.59 -4.66 10.22
CA PRO A 60 -10.92 -4.71 8.80
C PRO A 60 -12.18 -3.87 8.54
N TRP A 61 -12.23 -3.20 7.41
CA TRP A 61 -13.41 -2.40 7.04
C TRP A 61 -14.34 -3.12 6.05
N GLN A 62 -13.86 -4.21 5.44
CA GLN A 62 -14.61 -5.09 4.55
C GLN A 62 -14.63 -6.52 5.07
N GLY A 63 -15.51 -7.36 4.53
CA GLY A 63 -15.51 -8.80 4.71
C GLY A 63 -15.42 -9.49 3.35
N GLY A 64 -14.78 -10.67 3.31
CA GLY A 64 -14.67 -11.43 2.07
C GLY A 64 -13.63 -12.55 2.14
N GLY A 65 -13.47 -13.29 1.06
CA GLY A 65 -12.42 -14.30 0.92
C GLY A 65 -11.03 -13.69 1.08
N ASN A 66 -10.04 -14.52 1.26
CA ASN A 66 -8.62 -14.19 1.46
C ASN A 66 -8.29 -13.53 2.81
N MET A 67 -9.18 -12.73 3.39
CA MET A 67 -8.93 -11.99 4.63
C MET A 67 -9.41 -12.68 5.91
N ILE A 68 -10.12 -13.80 5.78
CA ILE A 68 -10.73 -14.53 6.89
C ILE A 68 -9.89 -15.77 7.19
N ALA A 69 -9.50 -15.94 8.46
CA ALA A 69 -8.82 -17.13 8.95
C ALA A 69 -9.82 -18.21 9.41
N ASP A 70 -10.91 -17.79 10.07
CA ASP A 70 -11.98 -18.67 10.54
C ASP A 70 -13.29 -17.90 10.65
N VAL A 71 -14.42 -18.56 10.41
CA VAL A 71 -15.76 -17.97 10.53
C VAL A 71 -16.79 -18.97 11.03
N THR A 72 -17.57 -18.54 12.02
CA THR A 72 -18.77 -19.20 12.50
C THR A 72 -19.95 -18.23 12.46
N PHE A 73 -21.15 -18.70 12.82
CA PHE A 73 -22.30 -17.79 12.93
C PHE A 73 -22.13 -16.73 14.04
N GLU A 74 -21.33 -17.04 15.06
CA GLU A 74 -21.14 -16.17 16.22
C GLU A 74 -19.90 -15.26 16.09
N ARG A 75 -18.94 -15.65 15.26
CA ARG A 75 -17.63 -15.00 15.25
C ARG A 75 -16.93 -15.11 13.90
N THR A 76 -16.23 -14.03 13.53
CA THR A 76 -15.26 -14.02 12.44
C THR A 76 -13.86 -13.73 12.99
N VAL A 77 -12.89 -14.54 12.60
CA VAL A 77 -11.45 -14.32 12.88
C VAL A 77 -10.78 -13.91 11.58
N PHE A 78 -10.20 -12.72 11.57
CA PHE A 78 -9.51 -12.20 10.41
C PHE A 78 -8.04 -12.60 10.42
N GLN A 79 -7.44 -12.66 9.25
CA GLN A 79 -6.01 -12.86 9.10
C GLN A 79 -5.23 -11.64 9.60
N ALA A 80 -3.92 -11.80 9.77
CA ALA A 80 -3.02 -10.69 10.03
C ALA A 80 -2.88 -9.77 8.79
N PRO A 81 -2.45 -8.51 8.96
CA PRO A 81 -2.04 -7.70 7.82
C PRO A 81 -0.94 -8.39 6.99
N PRO A 82 -0.91 -8.24 5.66
CA PRO A 82 -1.77 -7.36 4.86
C PRO A 82 -3.14 -7.96 4.52
N ASN A 83 -3.30 -9.29 4.59
CA ASN A 83 -4.48 -10.02 4.11
C ASN A 83 -5.79 -9.52 4.76
N ARG A 84 -5.73 -9.04 6.00
CA ARG A 84 -6.87 -8.46 6.72
C ARG A 84 -7.56 -7.31 5.96
N PHE A 85 -6.84 -6.63 5.07
CA PHE A 85 -7.32 -5.47 4.33
C PHE A 85 -7.52 -5.73 2.84
N GLU A 86 -7.30 -6.98 2.39
CA GLU A 86 -7.36 -7.38 0.98
C GLU A 86 -8.52 -8.37 0.76
N ALA A 87 -9.74 -7.84 0.65
CA ALA A 87 -10.94 -8.63 0.50
C ALA A 87 -11.06 -9.22 -0.92
N GLY A 88 -11.22 -10.55 -0.99
CA GLY A 88 -11.44 -11.27 -2.25
C GLY A 88 -10.16 -11.54 -3.03
N THR A 89 -10.32 -11.93 -4.28
CA THR A 89 -9.19 -12.12 -5.20
C THR A 89 -8.76 -10.76 -5.75
N GLY A 90 -7.52 -10.38 -5.45
CA GLY A 90 -6.93 -9.15 -5.96
C GLY A 90 -6.71 -9.16 -7.48
N ASN A 91 -6.38 -8.00 -8.03
CA ASN A 91 -6.05 -7.86 -9.46
C ASN A 91 -4.63 -8.38 -9.73
N ILE A 92 -4.53 -9.71 -9.95
CA ILE A 92 -3.25 -10.42 -10.10
C ILE A 92 -2.50 -9.94 -11.35
N ALA A 93 -3.21 -9.72 -12.45
CA ALA A 93 -2.57 -9.30 -13.71
C ALA A 93 -1.90 -7.93 -13.57
N ASP A 94 -2.59 -6.97 -12.99
CA ASP A 94 -2.04 -5.62 -12.81
C ASP A 94 -0.98 -5.58 -11.69
N ALA A 95 -1.05 -6.47 -10.70
CA ALA A 95 0.01 -6.62 -9.72
C ALA A 95 1.33 -7.08 -10.38
N ALA A 96 1.27 -8.05 -11.28
CA ALA A 96 2.42 -8.47 -12.08
C ALA A 96 2.91 -7.33 -12.99
N GLY A 97 1.98 -6.58 -13.60
CA GLY A 97 2.29 -5.41 -14.42
C GLY A 97 2.98 -4.29 -13.62
N LEU A 98 2.54 -4.05 -12.39
CA LEU A 98 3.20 -3.08 -11.50
C LEU A 98 4.61 -3.54 -11.12
N GLY A 99 4.82 -4.84 -10.88
CA GLY A 99 6.16 -5.42 -10.66
C GLY A 99 7.09 -5.12 -11.84
N ALA A 100 6.64 -5.35 -13.07
CA ALA A 100 7.42 -5.05 -14.27
C ALA A 100 7.72 -3.55 -14.43
N ALA A 101 6.79 -2.67 -14.04
CA ALA A 101 7.00 -1.22 -14.02
C ALA A 101 8.07 -0.80 -13.00
N ILE A 102 8.06 -1.40 -11.82
CA ILE A 102 9.09 -1.17 -10.78
C ILE A 102 10.47 -1.60 -11.29
N ASP A 103 10.57 -2.75 -11.93
CA ASP A 103 11.82 -3.22 -12.53
C ASP A 103 12.32 -2.26 -13.62
N TYR A 104 11.42 -1.73 -14.44
CA TYR A 104 11.74 -0.72 -15.45
C TYR A 104 12.29 0.55 -14.82
N VAL A 105 11.59 1.14 -13.84
CA VAL A 105 12.02 2.35 -13.12
C VAL A 105 13.36 2.13 -12.43
N THR A 106 13.57 0.97 -11.82
CA THR A 106 14.82 0.61 -11.17
C THR A 106 15.99 0.56 -12.17
N ARG A 107 15.76 0.00 -13.37
CA ARG A 107 16.76 -0.10 -14.42
C ARG A 107 17.10 1.26 -15.02
N VAL A 108 16.13 2.14 -15.23
CA VAL A 108 16.34 3.50 -15.74
C VAL A 108 17.00 4.40 -14.70
N GLY A 109 16.67 4.19 -13.43
CA GLY A 109 17.07 5.02 -12.30
C GLY A 109 16.13 6.20 -12.10
N ILE A 110 15.53 6.29 -10.91
CA ILE A 110 14.56 7.33 -10.58
C ILE A 110 15.13 8.75 -10.73
N GLU A 111 16.41 8.92 -10.48
CA GLU A 111 17.15 10.20 -10.61
C GLU A 111 17.25 10.67 -12.07
N ASN A 112 17.17 9.75 -13.03
CA ASN A 112 17.17 10.07 -14.46
C ASN A 112 15.76 10.43 -14.95
N ILE A 113 14.72 9.91 -14.29
CA ILE A 113 13.32 10.17 -14.64
C ILE A 113 12.87 11.54 -14.11
N GLY A 114 13.36 11.95 -12.94
CA GLY A 114 12.97 13.19 -12.27
C GLY A 114 13.68 14.48 -12.79
N ARG A 115 14.43 14.40 -13.88
CA ARG A 115 15.17 15.53 -14.46
C ARG A 115 14.34 16.39 -15.40
#